data_2d448ff724564f71b66472461b4f6c8f
#
_entry.id   2d448ff724564f71b66472461b4f6c8f
#
_cell.length_a   1.000
_cell.length_b   1.000
_cell.length_c   1.000
_cell.angle_alpha   90.00
_cell.angle_beta   90.00
_cell.angle_gamma   90.00
#
_symmetry.space_group_name_H-M   'P 1'
#
loop_
_entity.id
_entity.type
_entity.pdbx_description
1 polymer ?
#
loop_
_entity_poly.entity_id
_entity_poly.type
_entity_poly.pdbx_seq_one_letter_code
_entity_poly.pdbx_strand_id
1 'polypeptide(L)'
;YKEEDFSNIVIQSSDNFNAMGLDLYRLLASSDALITDYSSVFYDFMLMNRPIAFTVDDYEEYKDGRGFAVEDPDYYRAGPKIQTIEDLFSFITQVSNGKDEWQEKREKVNLEVNYYRDFKNCKRALKIGGVEL
;
A
#
# COMPACT_ATOMS: atom_id res chain seq x y z
N TYR A 1 10.15 14.02 16.43
CA TYR A 1 9.35 15.02 15.72
C TYR A 1 8.67 15.89 16.77
N LYS A 2 8.87 17.22 16.71
CA LYS A 2 8.08 18.15 17.52
C LYS A 2 6.65 18.12 17.00
N GLU A 3 5.67 18.13 17.90
CA GLU A 3 4.26 18.36 17.59
C GLU A 3 4.14 19.77 16.98
N GLU A 4 4.34 19.87 15.67
CA GLU A 4 3.90 21.02 14.90
C GLU A 4 2.44 20.75 14.55
N ASP A 5 1.58 21.70 14.87
CA ASP A 5 0.14 21.61 14.63
C ASP A 5 -0.14 21.81 13.13
N PHE A 6 -0.03 20.73 12.38
CA PHE A 6 -0.39 20.71 10.97
C PHE A 6 -1.91 20.50 10.85
N SER A 7 -2.64 21.52 10.45
CA SER A 7 -4.12 21.47 10.35
C SER A 7 -4.65 20.33 9.46
N ASN A 8 -3.83 19.79 8.55
CA ASN A 8 -4.21 18.76 7.55
C ASN A 8 -3.39 17.48 7.65
N ILE A 9 -2.50 17.37 8.64
CA ILE A 9 -1.63 16.18 8.82
C ILE A 9 -1.85 15.65 10.23
N VAL A 10 -2.20 14.36 10.31
CA VAL A 10 -2.31 13.65 11.58
C VAL A 10 -1.18 12.65 11.66
N ILE A 11 -0.25 12.85 12.59
CA ILE A 11 0.84 11.93 12.86
C ILE A 11 0.36 10.92 13.91
N GLN A 12 0.32 9.63 13.53
CA GLN A 12 -0.05 8.56 14.43
C GLN A 12 1.17 7.69 14.78
N SER A 13 1.53 7.64 16.05
CA SER A 13 2.45 6.61 16.55
C SER A 13 1.73 5.28 16.73
N SER A 14 2.48 4.17 16.71
CA SER A 14 1.91 2.84 16.97
C SER A 14 1.19 2.76 18.32
N ASP A 15 1.73 3.42 19.34
CA ASP A 15 1.13 3.44 20.68
C ASP A 15 -0.20 4.19 20.71
N ASN A 16 -0.26 5.37 20.08
CA ASN A 16 -1.50 6.14 19.95
C ASN A 16 -2.55 5.39 19.14
N PHE A 17 -2.14 4.77 18.05
CA PHE A 17 -3.01 3.99 17.18
C PHE A 17 -3.69 2.84 17.95
N ASN A 18 -2.89 2.08 18.71
CA ASN A 18 -3.38 0.99 19.56
C ASN A 18 -4.25 1.50 20.71
N ALA A 19 -3.87 2.60 21.37
CA ALA A 19 -4.65 3.19 22.47
C ALA A 19 -6.03 3.67 22.03
N MET A 20 -6.16 4.13 20.77
CA MET A 20 -7.44 4.55 20.18
C MET A 20 -8.29 3.35 19.71
N GLY A 21 -7.79 2.12 19.79
CA GLY A 21 -8.48 0.92 19.27
C GLY A 21 -8.65 0.96 17.76
N LEU A 22 -7.78 1.67 17.05
CA LEU A 22 -7.83 1.76 15.60
C LEU A 22 -7.25 0.50 14.97
N ASP A 23 -7.87 0.07 13.88
CA ASP A 23 -7.43 -1.04 13.04
C ASP A 23 -6.87 -0.50 11.73
N LEU A 24 -5.63 -0.92 11.38
CA LEU A 24 -4.95 -0.47 10.15
C LEU A 24 -5.79 -0.73 8.91
N TYR A 25 -6.40 -1.91 8.80
CA TYR A 25 -7.19 -2.26 7.61
C TYR A 25 -8.49 -1.45 7.50
N ARG A 26 -9.08 -1.06 8.64
CA ARG A 26 -10.22 -0.12 8.64
C ARG A 26 -9.81 1.26 8.18
N LEU A 27 -8.64 1.74 8.62
CA LEU A 27 -8.09 3.01 8.15
C LEU A 27 -7.83 2.98 6.64
N LEU A 28 -7.13 1.94 6.16
CA LEU A 28 -6.89 1.73 4.73
C LEU A 28 -8.20 1.68 3.93
N ALA A 29 -9.21 0.97 4.43
CA ALA A 29 -10.50 0.87 3.76
C ALA A 29 -11.24 2.21 3.65
N SER A 30 -10.97 3.17 4.53
CA SER A 30 -11.55 4.52 4.51
C SER A 30 -10.70 5.55 3.76
N SER A 31 -9.48 5.18 3.32
CA SER A 31 -8.56 6.10 2.65
C SER A 31 -8.83 6.15 1.14
N ASP A 32 -8.73 7.32 0.53
CA ASP A 32 -8.92 7.52 -0.91
C ASP A 32 -7.68 7.10 -1.72
N ALA A 33 -6.51 7.15 -1.13
CA ALA A 33 -5.23 6.77 -1.74
C ALA A 33 -4.24 6.28 -0.68
N LEU A 34 -3.18 5.60 -1.13
CA LEU A 34 -2.06 5.15 -0.32
C LEU A 34 -0.75 5.71 -0.88
N ILE A 35 0.10 6.25 -0.02
CA ILE A 35 1.51 6.49 -0.30
C ILE A 35 2.30 5.57 0.63
N THR A 36 3.17 4.75 0.08
CA THR A 36 3.95 3.77 0.83
C THR A 36 5.35 3.59 0.23
N ASP A 37 6.19 2.92 0.96
CA ASP A 37 7.54 2.51 0.56
C ASP A 37 7.56 1.10 -0.06
N TYR A 38 8.39 0.21 0.50
CA TYR A 38 8.51 -1.20 0.12
C TYR A 38 7.57 -2.12 0.90
N SER A 39 6.71 -1.57 1.74
CA SER A 39 5.78 -2.32 2.57
C SER A 39 4.78 -3.12 1.73
N SER A 40 4.58 -4.39 2.06
CA SER A 40 3.63 -5.28 1.38
C SER A 40 2.15 -4.86 1.52
N VAL A 41 1.85 -3.87 2.35
CA VAL A 41 0.48 -3.37 2.57
C VAL A 41 -0.18 -2.87 1.28
N PHE A 42 0.61 -2.47 0.28
CA PHE A 42 0.04 -2.04 -1.00
C PHE A 42 -0.66 -3.17 -1.77
N TYR A 43 -0.25 -4.44 -1.58
CA TYR A 43 -0.95 -5.57 -2.17
C TYR A 43 -2.37 -5.72 -1.60
N ASP A 44 -2.53 -5.50 -0.30
CA ASP A 44 -3.85 -5.50 0.33
C ASP A 44 -4.68 -4.31 -0.12
N PHE A 45 -4.06 -3.12 -0.23
CA PHE A 45 -4.74 -1.91 -0.70
C PHE A 45 -5.20 -2.01 -2.16
N MET A 46 -4.49 -2.77 -3.01
CA MET A 46 -4.91 -3.05 -4.40
C MET A 46 -6.30 -3.69 -4.51
N LEU A 47 -6.76 -4.41 -3.46
CA LEU A 47 -8.12 -4.99 -3.46
C LEU A 47 -9.21 -3.94 -3.62
N MET A 48 -8.96 -2.70 -3.24
CA MET A 48 -9.90 -1.58 -3.38
C MET A 48 -9.78 -0.86 -4.71
N ASN A 49 -8.75 -1.17 -5.50
CA ASN A 49 -8.40 -0.53 -6.77
C ASN A 49 -8.36 1.02 -6.71
N ARG A 50 -7.88 1.56 -5.58
CA ARG A 50 -7.68 3.00 -5.35
C ARG A 50 -6.24 3.39 -5.66
N PRO A 51 -5.95 4.69 -5.93
CA PRO A 51 -4.61 5.18 -6.26
C PRO A 51 -3.55 4.83 -5.21
N ILE A 52 -2.38 4.38 -5.68
CA ILE A 52 -1.21 4.10 -4.85
C ILE A 52 -0.02 4.84 -5.45
N ALA A 53 0.83 5.43 -4.60
CA ALA A 53 2.13 5.95 -5.00
C ALA A 53 3.23 5.39 -4.10
N PHE A 54 4.48 5.43 -4.58
CA PHE A 54 5.60 4.77 -3.94
C PHE A 54 6.76 5.75 -3.70
N THR A 55 7.22 5.85 -2.44
CA THR A 55 8.48 6.49 -2.09
C THR A 55 9.59 5.45 -2.19
N VAL A 56 10.58 5.68 -3.06
CA VAL A 56 11.64 4.71 -3.38
C VAL A 56 12.99 5.41 -3.49
N ASP A 57 13.27 6.31 -2.57
CA ASP A 57 14.46 7.16 -2.52
C ASP A 57 15.72 6.40 -2.11
N ASP A 58 15.61 5.33 -1.35
CA ASP A 58 16.68 4.45 -0.89
C ASP A 58 16.73 3.08 -1.61
N TYR A 59 16.29 3.04 -2.87
CA TYR A 59 16.08 1.79 -3.63
C TYR A 59 17.30 0.86 -3.66
N GLU A 60 18.50 1.39 -3.95
CA GLU A 60 19.71 0.57 -4.05
C GLU A 60 20.15 0.04 -2.67
N GLU A 61 20.02 0.85 -1.63
CA GLU A 61 20.32 0.43 -0.25
C GLU A 61 19.36 -0.68 0.19
N TYR A 62 18.07 -0.54 -0.09
CA TYR A 62 17.06 -1.55 0.24
C TYR A 62 17.33 -2.86 -0.51
N LYS A 63 17.64 -2.78 -1.81
CA LYS A 63 17.94 -3.92 -2.67
C LYS A 63 19.15 -4.71 -2.18
N ASP A 64 20.23 -4.01 -1.84
CA ASP A 64 21.49 -4.62 -1.41
C ASP A 64 21.42 -5.14 0.04
N GLY A 65 20.59 -4.53 0.88
CA GLY A 65 20.40 -4.90 2.28
C GLY A 65 19.35 -6.00 2.47
N ARG A 66 18.09 -5.65 2.31
CA ARG A 66 16.95 -6.53 2.55
C ARG A 66 16.58 -7.39 1.34
N GLY A 67 16.78 -6.83 0.15
CA GLY A 67 16.35 -7.43 -1.10
C GLY A 67 14.83 -7.43 -1.31
N PHE A 68 14.42 -7.84 -2.50
CA PHE A 68 13.02 -7.96 -2.86
C PHE A 68 12.61 -9.43 -2.95
N ALA A 69 11.38 -9.73 -2.57
CA ALA A 69 10.80 -11.07 -2.67
C ALA A 69 10.46 -11.48 -4.11
N VAL A 70 10.51 -10.54 -5.05
CA VAL A 70 10.17 -10.71 -6.46
C VAL A 70 11.32 -10.22 -7.36
N GLU A 71 11.46 -10.81 -8.54
CA GLU A 71 12.54 -10.46 -9.48
C GLU A 71 12.38 -9.04 -10.05
N ASP A 72 11.14 -8.63 -10.38
CA ASP A 72 10.81 -7.31 -10.90
C ASP A 72 9.84 -6.58 -9.96
N PRO A 73 10.35 -5.91 -8.92
CA PRO A 73 9.48 -5.18 -8.00
C PRO A 73 8.76 -4.00 -8.66
N ASP A 74 9.31 -3.41 -9.73
CA ASP A 74 8.69 -2.29 -10.44
C ASP A 74 7.47 -2.72 -11.27
N TYR A 75 7.41 -3.99 -11.68
CA TYR A 75 6.21 -4.54 -12.30
C TYR A 75 5.02 -4.50 -11.34
N TYR A 76 5.24 -4.90 -10.08
CA TYR A 76 4.19 -4.98 -9.06
C TYR A 76 3.81 -3.63 -8.46
N ARG A 77 4.67 -2.61 -8.55
CA ARG A 77 4.36 -1.24 -8.10
C ARG A 77 3.51 -0.53 -9.15
N ALA A 78 2.21 -0.73 -9.08
CA ALA A 78 1.26 -0.13 -10.01
C ALA A 78 0.82 1.26 -9.54
N GLY A 79 1.75 2.21 -9.56
CA GLY A 79 1.58 3.61 -9.17
C GLY A 79 2.82 4.45 -9.49
N PRO A 80 2.72 5.78 -9.44
CA PRO A 80 3.87 6.65 -9.68
C PRO A 80 4.88 6.56 -8.53
N LYS A 81 6.16 6.82 -8.87
CA LYS A 81 7.22 7.03 -7.89
C LYS A 81 7.19 8.48 -7.42
N ILE A 82 7.29 8.69 -6.12
CA ILE A 82 7.42 10.01 -5.50
C ILE A 82 8.87 10.18 -5.06
N GLN A 83 9.60 11.05 -5.75
CA GLN A 83 11.00 11.36 -5.48
C GLN A 83 11.20 12.83 -5.08
N THR A 84 10.23 13.68 -5.41
CA THR A 84 10.27 15.12 -5.15
C THR A 84 8.95 15.57 -4.50
N ILE A 85 8.97 16.77 -3.93
CA ILE A 85 7.76 17.39 -3.38
C ILE A 85 6.74 17.70 -4.49
N GLU A 86 7.20 18.00 -5.69
CA GLU A 86 6.39 18.23 -6.88
C GLU A 86 5.64 16.97 -7.30
N ASP A 87 6.29 15.79 -7.23
CA ASP A 87 5.64 14.50 -7.49
C ASP A 87 4.52 14.24 -6.48
N LEU A 88 4.78 14.54 -5.19
CA LEU A 88 3.78 14.40 -4.13
C LEU A 88 2.55 15.29 -4.40
N PHE A 89 2.76 16.57 -4.70
CA PHE A 89 1.66 17.48 -4.99
C PHE A 89 0.91 17.09 -6.27
N SER A 90 1.63 16.60 -7.28
CA SER A 90 1.03 16.09 -8.52
C SER A 90 0.11 14.91 -8.21
N PHE A 91 0.59 13.93 -7.44
CA PHE A 91 -0.21 12.77 -7.04
C PHE A 91 -1.47 13.17 -6.25
N ILE A 92 -1.32 14.01 -5.21
CA ILE A 92 -2.46 14.49 -4.41
C ILE A 92 -3.48 15.20 -5.29
N THR A 93 -3.01 16.04 -6.23
CA THR A 93 -3.87 16.77 -7.16
C THR A 93 -4.63 15.82 -8.09
N GLN A 94 -3.98 14.78 -8.61
CA GLN A 94 -4.61 13.78 -9.46
C GLN A 94 -5.72 13.04 -8.69
N VAL A 95 -5.41 12.57 -7.48
CA VAL A 95 -6.39 11.90 -6.60
C VAL A 95 -7.59 12.80 -6.31
N SER A 96 -7.35 14.06 -5.94
CA SER A 96 -8.42 15.03 -5.64
C SER A 96 -9.31 15.33 -6.83
N ASN A 97 -8.79 15.20 -8.05
CA ASN A 97 -9.54 15.38 -9.30
C ASN A 97 -10.13 14.07 -9.84
N GLY A 98 -10.04 12.97 -9.11
CA GLY A 98 -10.52 11.65 -9.54
C GLY A 98 -9.78 11.08 -10.74
N LYS A 99 -8.53 11.49 -10.97
CA LYS A 99 -7.68 10.98 -12.05
C LYS A 99 -6.78 9.87 -11.53
N ASP A 100 -6.72 8.77 -12.25
CA ASP A 100 -5.91 7.61 -11.93
C ASP A 100 -5.42 6.91 -13.20
N GLU A 101 -4.25 7.29 -13.66
CA GLU A 101 -3.63 6.74 -14.88
C GLU A 101 -3.11 5.30 -14.69
N TRP A 102 -3.02 4.84 -13.43
CA TRP A 102 -2.47 3.54 -13.07
C TRP A 102 -3.54 2.47 -12.82
N GLN A 103 -4.80 2.82 -12.93
CA GLN A 103 -5.90 1.94 -12.58
C GLN A 103 -5.85 0.59 -13.32
N GLU A 104 -5.65 0.61 -14.64
CA GLU A 104 -5.61 -0.61 -15.46
C GLU A 104 -4.41 -1.51 -15.11
N LYS A 105 -3.21 -0.91 -14.95
CA LYS A 105 -2.02 -1.65 -14.52
C LYS A 105 -2.23 -2.25 -13.14
N ARG A 106 -2.78 -1.47 -12.22
CA ARG A 106 -3.04 -1.92 -10.85
C ARG A 106 -4.05 -3.06 -10.81
N GLU A 107 -5.11 -3.01 -11.61
CA GLU A 107 -6.08 -4.09 -11.70
C GLU A 107 -5.45 -5.38 -12.24
N LYS A 108 -4.61 -5.27 -13.26
CA LYS A 108 -3.87 -6.43 -13.81
C LYS A 108 -2.99 -7.08 -12.74
N VAL A 109 -2.16 -6.31 -12.05
CA VAL A 109 -1.29 -6.81 -10.97
C VAL A 109 -2.13 -7.40 -9.84
N ASN A 110 -3.22 -6.73 -9.47
CA ASN A 110 -4.13 -7.20 -8.43
C ASN A 110 -4.77 -8.57 -8.76
N LEU A 111 -5.07 -8.84 -10.02
CA LEU A 111 -5.57 -10.16 -10.44
C LEU A 111 -4.53 -11.27 -10.28
N GLU A 112 -3.26 -10.95 -10.44
CA GLU A 112 -2.16 -11.89 -10.27
C GLU A 112 -1.87 -12.18 -8.79
N VAL A 113 -1.70 -11.13 -7.97
CA VAL A 113 -1.29 -11.27 -6.56
C VAL A 113 -2.45 -11.63 -5.63
N ASN A 114 -3.64 -11.12 -5.90
CA ASN A 114 -4.87 -11.38 -5.15
C ASN A 114 -5.82 -12.31 -5.92
N TYR A 115 -5.29 -13.42 -6.43
CA TYR A 115 -6.04 -14.37 -7.26
C TYR A 115 -7.31 -14.87 -6.58
N TYR A 116 -7.23 -15.22 -5.30
CA TYR A 116 -8.37 -15.64 -4.51
C TYR A 116 -8.99 -14.47 -3.73
N ARG A 117 -10.23 -14.12 -4.04
CA ARG A 117 -10.96 -13.00 -3.44
C ARG A 117 -12.27 -13.43 -2.77
N ASP A 118 -12.34 -14.66 -2.30
CA ASP A 118 -13.55 -15.31 -1.78
C ASP A 118 -13.55 -15.46 -0.25
N PHE A 119 -12.66 -14.74 0.43
CA PHE A 119 -12.49 -14.77 1.90
C PHE A 119 -12.15 -16.17 2.49
N LYS A 120 -11.67 -17.12 1.66
CA LYS A 120 -11.37 -18.49 2.09
C LYS A 120 -9.86 -18.80 2.16
N ASN A 121 -8.99 -17.78 2.13
CA ASN A 121 -7.54 -17.98 2.11
C ASN A 121 -7.03 -18.71 3.36
N CYS A 122 -7.52 -18.34 4.55
CA CYS A 122 -7.17 -19.05 5.79
C CYS A 122 -7.56 -20.54 5.74
N LYS A 123 -8.75 -20.85 5.21
CA LYS A 123 -9.20 -22.25 5.05
C LYS A 123 -8.30 -23.02 4.08
N ARG A 124 -7.87 -22.41 2.99
CA ARG A 124 -6.92 -23.03 2.04
C ARG A 124 -5.56 -23.29 2.71
N ALA A 125 -5.03 -22.28 3.42
CA ALA A 125 -3.76 -22.41 4.12
C ALA A 125 -3.80 -23.55 5.15
N LEU A 126 -4.85 -23.64 5.96
CA LEU A 126 -5.04 -24.71 6.93
C LEU A 126 -5.12 -26.08 6.25
N LYS A 127 -5.88 -26.19 5.15
CA LYS A 127 -5.98 -27.43 4.40
C LYS A 127 -4.63 -27.87 3.80
N ILE A 128 -3.84 -26.95 3.26
CA ILE A 128 -2.48 -27.23 2.77
C ILE A 128 -1.58 -27.68 3.93
N GLY A 129 -1.74 -27.10 5.11
CA GLY A 129 -1.04 -27.50 6.35
C GLY A 129 -1.52 -28.80 6.97
N GLY A 130 -2.47 -29.52 6.36
CA GLY A 130 -2.99 -30.79 6.87
C GLY A 130 -3.98 -30.65 8.03
N VAL A 131 -4.54 -29.46 8.24
CA VAL A 131 -5.57 -29.22 9.27
C VAL A 131 -6.95 -29.45 8.63
N GLU A 132 -7.67 -30.44 9.12
CA GLU A 132 -9.09 -30.66 8.78
C GLU A 132 -9.97 -29.68 9.59
N LEU A 133 -10.90 -29.00 8.91
CA LEU A 133 -11.85 -28.04 9.46
C LEU A 133 -13.26 -28.60 9.43
#